data_41b48e89a967c0feb56b9b0b4b18ad67
#
_entry.id   41b48e89a967c0feb56b9b0b4b18ad67
#
_cell.length_a   1.000
_cell.length_b   1.000
_cell.length_c   1.000
_cell.angle_alpha   90.00
_cell.angle_beta   90.00
_cell.angle_gamma   90.00
#
_symmetry.space_group_name_H-M   'P 1'
#
loop_
_entity.id
_entity.type
_entity.pdbx_description
1 polymer ?
#
loop_
_entity_poly.entity_id
_entity_poly.type
_entity_poly.pdbx_seq_one_letter_code
_entity_poly.pdbx_strand_id
1 'polypeptide(L)'
;MNVALLGVIAAAMFATLFLVYQTVEAERAQREQVRRTVEVLEELRQVSRSALSGETGQRGYLITLDRRYLAPYQAGREQIDPALERIRELIGDDATARQTELIDQIDALARAKFDEMAGGVQLLEDGRLLDARRAILTDEGVETMERLNRAIAEMQDIENEILAELSTEAARTEARVLPLLGALFVLLILAMFAGARLVGRAARAEAEAAQAAVVSEARDRADLLARELNHRVKNLFAG
;
A
#
# COMPACT_ATOMS: atom_id res chain seq x y z
N MET A 1 43.39 -4.03 -0.36
CA MET A 1 42.40 -5.15 -0.45
C MET A 1 41.20 -4.96 0.48
N ASN A 2 41.37 -4.47 1.70
CA ASN A 2 40.26 -4.24 2.65
C ASN A 2 39.27 -3.12 2.22
N VAL A 3 39.75 -2.08 1.51
CA VAL A 3 38.92 -0.96 1.06
C VAL A 3 37.94 -1.39 -0.02
N ALA A 4 38.34 -2.25 -0.95
CA ALA A 4 37.42 -2.76 -2.00
C ALA A 4 36.29 -3.63 -1.40
N LEU A 5 36.58 -4.47 -0.41
CA LEU A 5 35.59 -5.29 0.28
C LEU A 5 34.58 -4.41 1.06
N LEU A 6 35.09 -3.41 1.79
CA LEU A 6 34.23 -2.43 2.49
C LEU A 6 33.37 -1.65 1.51
N GLY A 7 33.90 -1.28 0.34
CA GLY A 7 33.13 -0.64 -0.74
C GLY A 7 31.99 -1.53 -1.25
N VAL A 8 32.22 -2.83 -1.45
CA VAL A 8 31.18 -3.79 -1.88
C VAL A 8 30.10 -3.96 -0.83
N ILE A 9 30.48 -4.10 0.45
CA ILE A 9 29.52 -4.21 1.55
C ILE A 9 28.67 -2.92 1.66
N ALA A 10 29.30 -1.75 1.61
CA ALA A 10 28.62 -0.48 1.66
C ALA A 10 27.65 -0.29 0.47
N ALA A 11 28.07 -0.65 -0.74
CA ALA A 11 27.25 -0.60 -1.94
C ALA A 11 26.03 -1.57 -1.83
N ALA A 12 26.25 -2.79 -1.33
CA ALA A 12 25.18 -3.75 -1.12
C ALA A 12 24.17 -3.28 -0.06
N MET A 13 24.64 -2.70 1.05
CA MET A 13 23.79 -2.10 2.08
C MET A 13 22.96 -0.93 1.51
N PHE A 14 23.60 -0.05 0.74
CA PHE A 14 22.91 1.08 0.11
C PHE A 14 21.87 0.61 -0.89
N ALA A 15 22.18 -0.38 -1.73
CA ALA A 15 21.25 -0.96 -2.68
C ALA A 15 20.04 -1.62 -1.97
N THR A 16 20.29 -2.31 -0.86
CA THR A 16 19.20 -2.90 -0.03
C THR A 16 18.29 -1.83 0.55
N LEU A 17 18.89 -0.79 1.15
CA LEU A 17 18.14 0.31 1.75
C LEU A 17 17.32 1.07 0.69
N PHE A 18 17.89 1.32 -0.48
CA PHE A 18 17.23 1.97 -1.59
C PHE A 18 16.07 1.14 -2.14
N LEU A 19 16.25 -0.17 -2.29
CA LEU A 19 15.19 -1.09 -2.73
C LEU A 19 14.04 -1.14 -1.72
N VAL A 20 14.35 -1.25 -0.42
CA VAL A 20 13.35 -1.22 0.65
C VAL A 20 12.59 0.10 0.65
N TYR A 21 13.29 1.22 0.52
CA TYR A 21 12.66 2.54 0.45
C TYR A 21 11.67 2.64 -0.72
N GLN A 22 12.08 2.25 -1.92
CA GLN A 22 11.22 2.25 -3.11
C GLN A 22 10.00 1.32 -2.93
N THR A 23 10.20 0.14 -2.35
CA THR A 23 9.10 -0.80 -2.11
C THR A 23 8.08 -0.24 -1.12
N VAL A 24 8.54 0.38 -0.02
CA VAL A 24 7.66 0.99 0.99
C VAL A 24 6.87 2.16 0.40
N GLU A 25 7.49 2.98 -0.44
CA GLU A 25 6.81 4.11 -1.07
C GLU A 25 5.74 3.64 -2.08
N ALA A 26 6.06 2.64 -2.90
CA ALA A 26 5.11 2.03 -3.82
C ALA A 26 3.92 1.38 -3.07
N GLU A 27 4.18 0.67 -1.96
CA GLU A 27 3.11 0.11 -1.12
C GLU A 27 2.20 1.19 -0.51
N ARG A 28 2.76 2.33 -0.08
CA ARG A 28 1.96 3.44 0.47
C ARG A 28 1.02 4.01 -0.57
N ALA A 29 1.51 4.28 -1.77
CA ALA A 29 0.70 4.80 -2.87
C ALA A 29 -0.43 3.81 -3.24
N GLN A 30 -0.12 2.52 -3.31
CA GLN A 30 -1.10 1.48 -3.61
C GLN A 30 -2.16 1.33 -2.52
N ARG A 31 -1.78 1.35 -1.24
CA ARG A 31 -2.73 1.31 -0.11
C ARG A 31 -3.68 2.50 -0.13
N GLU A 32 -3.17 3.68 -0.48
CA GLU A 32 -4.00 4.88 -0.59
C GLU A 32 -5.02 4.75 -1.72
N GLN A 33 -4.63 4.20 -2.86
CA GLN A 33 -5.54 3.95 -3.98
C GLN A 33 -6.62 2.91 -3.62
N VAL A 34 -6.23 1.79 -2.99
CA VAL A 34 -7.18 0.79 -2.47
C VAL A 34 -8.17 1.43 -1.49
N ARG A 35 -7.68 2.27 -0.58
CA ARG A 35 -8.55 2.97 0.39
C ARG A 35 -9.57 3.86 -0.31
N ARG A 36 -9.14 4.66 -1.31
CA ARG A 36 -10.04 5.54 -2.09
C ARG A 36 -11.12 4.74 -2.80
N THR A 37 -10.76 3.67 -3.51
CA THR A 37 -11.71 2.81 -4.22
C THR A 37 -12.72 2.15 -3.26
N VAL A 38 -12.29 1.68 -2.09
CA VAL A 38 -13.19 1.13 -1.07
C VAL A 38 -14.14 2.20 -0.54
N GLU A 39 -13.67 3.43 -0.32
CA GLU A 39 -14.52 4.55 0.10
C GLU A 39 -15.54 4.91 -0.99
N VAL A 40 -15.16 4.94 -2.29
CA VAL A 40 -16.11 5.14 -3.40
C VAL A 40 -17.22 4.08 -3.39
N LEU A 41 -16.85 2.80 -3.23
CA LEU A 41 -17.82 1.71 -3.14
C LEU A 41 -18.79 1.86 -1.95
N GLU A 42 -18.32 2.36 -0.81
CA GLU A 42 -19.16 2.59 0.37
C GLU A 42 -20.13 3.77 0.15
N GLU A 43 -19.66 4.87 -0.45
CA GLU A 43 -20.52 6.00 -0.79
C GLU A 43 -21.57 5.64 -1.86
N LEU A 44 -21.23 4.83 -2.85
CA LEU A 44 -22.20 4.30 -3.83
C LEU A 44 -23.28 3.45 -3.15
N ARG A 45 -22.89 2.61 -2.17
CA ARG A 45 -23.86 1.86 -1.35
C ARG A 45 -24.72 2.79 -0.50
N GLN A 46 -24.14 3.88 0.01
CA GLN A 46 -24.87 4.88 0.77
C GLN A 46 -25.93 5.57 -0.10
N VAL A 47 -25.60 5.96 -1.34
CA VAL A 47 -26.57 6.51 -2.30
C VAL A 47 -27.73 5.54 -2.53
N SER A 48 -27.42 4.26 -2.82
CA SER A 48 -28.44 3.22 -3.03
C SER A 48 -29.33 3.01 -1.79
N ARG A 49 -28.74 2.91 -0.60
CA ARG A 49 -29.48 2.76 0.66
C ARG A 49 -30.37 3.96 0.94
N SER A 50 -29.89 5.16 0.72
CA SER A 50 -30.64 6.39 0.93
C SER A 50 -31.87 6.48 0.02
N ALA A 51 -31.72 6.14 -1.26
CA ALA A 51 -32.83 6.10 -2.21
C ALA A 51 -33.87 5.05 -1.82
N LEU A 52 -33.45 3.83 -1.52
CA LEU A 52 -34.34 2.73 -1.11
C LEU A 52 -35.07 3.00 0.21
N SER A 53 -34.34 3.52 1.21
CA SER A 53 -34.91 3.89 2.51
C SER A 53 -35.89 5.05 2.38
N GLY A 54 -35.56 6.04 1.53
CA GLY A 54 -36.44 7.16 1.22
C GLY A 54 -37.76 6.70 0.60
N GLU A 55 -37.71 5.83 -0.40
CA GLU A 55 -38.91 5.26 -1.02
C GLU A 55 -39.75 4.44 -0.04
N THR A 56 -39.08 3.64 0.79
CA THR A 56 -39.75 2.85 1.83
C THR A 56 -40.45 3.77 2.85
N GLY A 57 -39.80 4.83 3.27
CA GLY A 57 -40.39 5.82 4.18
C GLY A 57 -41.58 6.55 3.57
N GLN A 58 -41.50 6.98 2.31
CA GLN A 58 -42.61 7.58 1.58
C GLN A 58 -43.81 6.65 1.47
N ARG A 59 -43.59 5.37 1.10
CA ARG A 59 -44.67 4.37 1.00
C ARG A 59 -45.27 4.06 2.36
N GLY A 60 -44.46 4.02 3.42
CA GLY A 60 -44.92 3.86 4.79
C GLY A 60 -45.83 5.02 5.22
N TYR A 61 -45.47 6.24 4.87
CA TYR A 61 -46.29 7.42 5.12
C TYR A 61 -47.62 7.38 4.31
N LEU A 62 -47.57 7.00 3.03
CA LEU A 62 -48.80 6.83 2.20
C LEU A 62 -49.81 5.88 2.84
N ILE A 63 -49.33 4.77 3.45
CA ILE A 63 -50.19 3.74 4.04
C ILE A 63 -50.76 4.15 5.40
N THR A 64 -49.93 4.78 6.24
CA THR A 64 -50.24 5.04 7.65
C THR A 64 -50.71 6.46 7.94
N LEU A 65 -50.34 7.44 7.09
CA LEU A 65 -50.43 8.88 7.31
C LEU A 65 -49.74 9.34 8.61
N ASP A 66 -48.80 8.54 9.10
CA ASP A 66 -47.98 8.84 10.27
C ASP A 66 -46.62 9.39 9.83
N ARG A 67 -46.37 10.67 10.12
CA ARG A 67 -45.13 11.37 9.77
C ARG A 67 -43.85 10.72 10.29
N ARG A 68 -43.95 9.88 11.30
CA ARG A 68 -42.77 9.12 11.81
C ARG A 68 -42.15 8.24 10.73
N TYR A 69 -42.93 7.78 9.75
CA TYR A 69 -42.45 6.99 8.62
C TYR A 69 -41.61 7.81 7.62
N LEU A 70 -41.68 9.15 7.66
CA LEU A 70 -40.85 10.01 6.81
C LEU A 70 -39.41 10.17 7.30
N ALA A 71 -39.06 9.72 8.50
CA ALA A 71 -37.70 9.85 9.00
C ALA A 71 -36.63 9.24 8.06
N PRO A 72 -36.81 8.03 7.48
CA PRO A 72 -35.84 7.49 6.51
C PRO A 72 -35.76 8.30 5.22
N TYR A 73 -36.86 8.88 4.75
CA TYR A 73 -36.89 9.76 3.58
C TYR A 73 -36.09 11.05 3.84
N GLN A 74 -36.29 11.68 4.99
CA GLN A 74 -35.57 12.90 5.36
C GLN A 74 -34.07 12.64 5.49
N ALA A 75 -33.71 11.58 6.22
CA ALA A 75 -32.29 11.19 6.38
C ALA A 75 -31.62 10.86 5.04
N GLY A 76 -32.33 10.12 4.16
CA GLY A 76 -31.79 9.78 2.83
C GLY A 76 -31.57 11.04 1.98
N ARG A 77 -32.52 11.99 1.99
CA ARG A 77 -32.40 13.24 1.26
C ARG A 77 -31.20 14.09 1.73
N GLU A 78 -30.95 14.14 3.04
CA GLU A 78 -29.83 14.89 3.61
C GLU A 78 -28.48 14.24 3.30
N GLN A 79 -28.40 12.93 3.07
CA GLN A 79 -27.18 12.17 2.86
C GLN A 79 -26.75 12.07 1.38
N ILE A 80 -27.67 12.32 0.43
CA ILE A 80 -27.38 12.14 -1.01
C ILE A 80 -26.30 13.10 -1.50
N ASP A 81 -26.45 14.40 -1.26
CA ASP A 81 -25.51 15.41 -1.75
C ASP A 81 -24.10 15.22 -1.18
N PRO A 82 -23.92 15.04 0.15
CA PRO A 82 -22.59 14.75 0.71
C PRO A 82 -21.96 13.50 0.14
N ALA A 83 -22.73 12.42 -0.07
CA ALA A 83 -22.19 11.17 -0.63
C ALA A 83 -21.71 11.36 -2.08
N LEU A 84 -22.49 12.06 -2.92
CA LEU A 84 -22.12 12.35 -4.30
C LEU A 84 -20.89 13.26 -4.40
N GLU A 85 -20.80 14.29 -3.56
CA GLU A 85 -19.63 15.16 -3.48
C GLU A 85 -18.39 14.35 -3.06
N ARG A 86 -18.56 13.48 -2.05
CA ARG A 86 -17.47 12.63 -1.58
C ARG A 86 -16.97 11.67 -2.65
N ILE A 87 -17.85 11.07 -3.46
CA ILE A 87 -17.45 10.24 -4.60
C ILE A 87 -16.63 11.07 -5.60
N ARG A 88 -17.04 12.29 -5.94
CA ARG A 88 -16.29 13.16 -6.87
C ARG A 88 -14.90 13.49 -6.33
N GLU A 89 -14.78 13.82 -5.05
CA GLU A 89 -13.49 14.08 -4.41
C GLU A 89 -12.56 12.86 -4.44
N LEU A 90 -13.10 11.66 -4.16
CA LEU A 90 -12.32 10.42 -4.09
C LEU A 90 -11.82 9.97 -5.45
N ILE A 91 -12.64 10.11 -6.51
CA ILE A 91 -12.25 9.80 -7.89
C ILE A 91 -11.21 10.80 -8.38
N GLY A 92 -11.40 12.10 -8.06
CA GLY A 92 -10.44 13.16 -8.34
C GLY A 92 -10.21 13.40 -9.84
N ASP A 93 -9.05 13.98 -10.15
CA ASP A 93 -8.65 14.34 -11.52
C ASP A 93 -8.24 13.13 -12.38
N ASP A 94 -7.98 11.99 -11.76
CA ASP A 94 -7.59 10.74 -12.43
C ASP A 94 -8.80 9.94 -12.95
N ALA A 95 -10.03 10.49 -12.79
CA ALA A 95 -11.26 9.85 -13.21
C ALA A 95 -11.26 9.54 -14.71
N THR A 96 -11.66 8.33 -15.06
CA THR A 96 -11.92 7.98 -16.45
C THR A 96 -13.17 8.72 -16.96
N ALA A 97 -13.26 8.94 -18.28
CA ALA A 97 -14.44 9.56 -18.88
C ALA A 97 -15.73 8.80 -18.52
N ARG A 98 -15.67 7.47 -18.38
CA ARG A 98 -16.80 6.64 -18.00
C ARG A 98 -17.21 6.83 -16.54
N GLN A 99 -16.26 6.93 -15.61
CA GLN A 99 -16.54 7.22 -14.21
C GLN A 99 -17.20 8.61 -14.06
N THR A 100 -16.69 9.62 -14.77
CA THR A 100 -17.27 10.97 -14.77
C THR A 100 -18.70 10.96 -15.30
N GLU A 101 -18.95 10.28 -16.41
CA GLU A 101 -20.30 10.14 -16.98
C GLU A 101 -21.26 9.43 -16.01
N LEU A 102 -20.81 8.34 -15.38
CA LEU A 102 -21.62 7.57 -14.45
C LEU A 102 -21.96 8.36 -13.19
N ILE A 103 -21.01 9.10 -12.60
CA ILE A 103 -21.32 9.91 -11.40
C ILE A 103 -22.31 11.02 -11.71
N ASP A 104 -22.20 11.66 -12.88
CA ASP A 104 -23.18 12.66 -13.30
C ASP A 104 -24.56 12.05 -13.57
N GLN A 105 -24.62 10.85 -14.13
CA GLN A 105 -25.85 10.10 -14.32
C GLN A 105 -26.48 9.67 -12.97
N ILE A 106 -25.67 9.18 -12.01
CA ILE A 106 -26.13 8.82 -10.67
C ILE A 106 -26.67 10.05 -9.95
N ASP A 107 -25.99 11.18 -10.01
CA ASP A 107 -26.45 12.45 -9.42
C ASP A 107 -27.80 12.87 -9.99
N ALA A 108 -27.92 12.93 -11.31
CA ALA A 108 -29.17 13.31 -11.96
C ALA A 108 -30.34 12.38 -11.59
N LEU A 109 -30.12 11.06 -11.58
CA LEU A 109 -31.12 10.07 -11.26
C LEU A 109 -31.51 10.08 -9.78
N ALA A 110 -30.54 10.23 -8.87
CA ALA A 110 -30.79 10.33 -7.45
C ALA A 110 -31.63 11.58 -7.12
N ARG A 111 -31.25 12.74 -7.67
CA ARG A 111 -32.04 13.99 -7.51
C ARG A 111 -33.46 13.84 -8.07
N ALA A 112 -33.59 13.33 -9.29
CA ALA A 112 -34.91 13.09 -9.90
C ALA A 112 -35.79 12.17 -9.02
N LYS A 113 -35.19 11.12 -8.43
CA LYS A 113 -35.92 10.21 -7.53
C LYS A 113 -36.35 10.90 -6.24
N PHE A 114 -35.52 11.71 -5.62
CA PHE A 114 -35.89 12.46 -4.41
C PHE A 114 -36.90 13.58 -4.69
N ASP A 115 -36.85 14.20 -5.87
CA ASP A 115 -37.85 15.21 -6.30
C ASP A 115 -39.20 14.55 -6.54
N GLU A 116 -39.25 13.39 -7.17
CA GLU A 116 -40.47 12.57 -7.31
C GLU A 116 -41.07 12.24 -5.94
N MET A 117 -40.23 11.75 -5.02
CA MET A 117 -40.66 11.43 -3.65
C MET A 117 -41.19 12.66 -2.92
N ALA A 118 -40.52 13.82 -3.07
CA ALA A 118 -40.95 15.10 -2.48
C ALA A 118 -42.35 15.51 -2.97
N GLY A 119 -42.60 15.38 -4.28
CA GLY A 119 -43.93 15.65 -4.87
C GLY A 119 -45.01 14.76 -4.28
N GLY A 120 -44.72 13.46 -4.14
CA GLY A 120 -45.67 12.52 -3.51
C GLY A 120 -45.93 12.80 -2.03
N VAL A 121 -44.91 13.16 -1.26
CA VAL A 121 -45.06 13.58 0.15
C VAL A 121 -45.88 14.83 0.27
N GLN A 122 -45.64 15.83 -0.58
CA GLN A 122 -46.39 17.09 -0.60
C GLN A 122 -47.90 16.84 -0.87
N LEU A 123 -48.24 15.99 -1.84
CA LEU A 123 -49.62 15.62 -2.11
C LEU A 123 -50.31 14.97 -0.92
N LEU A 124 -49.59 14.14 -0.13
CA LEU A 124 -50.12 13.54 1.11
C LEU A 124 -50.36 14.61 2.18
N GLU A 125 -49.44 15.54 2.35
CA GLU A 125 -49.56 16.66 3.30
C GLU A 125 -50.72 17.61 2.97
N ASP A 126 -50.99 17.80 1.67
CA ASP A 126 -52.12 18.59 1.15
C ASP A 126 -53.47 17.81 1.29
N GLY A 127 -53.47 16.58 1.80
CA GLY A 127 -54.69 15.76 1.92
C GLY A 127 -55.15 15.14 0.60
N ARG A 128 -54.39 15.21 -0.47
CA ARG A 128 -54.70 14.70 -1.81
C ARG A 128 -54.32 13.24 -1.99
N LEU A 129 -54.88 12.40 -1.15
CA LEU A 129 -54.50 10.98 -1.01
C LEU A 129 -54.53 10.19 -2.33
N LEU A 130 -55.60 10.41 -3.16
CA LEU A 130 -55.76 9.68 -4.42
C LEU A 130 -54.69 10.10 -5.45
N ASP A 131 -54.34 11.40 -5.48
CA ASP A 131 -53.33 11.92 -6.38
C ASP A 131 -51.93 11.47 -5.93
N ALA A 132 -51.67 11.52 -4.62
CA ALA A 132 -50.44 10.98 -4.04
C ALA A 132 -50.27 9.47 -4.36
N ARG A 133 -51.35 8.69 -4.21
CA ARG A 133 -51.30 7.27 -4.54
C ARG A 133 -50.98 7.03 -6.02
N ARG A 134 -51.55 7.84 -6.94
CA ARG A 134 -51.25 7.72 -8.35
C ARG A 134 -49.76 8.10 -8.62
N ALA A 135 -49.29 9.19 -8.05
CA ALA A 135 -47.92 9.68 -8.25
C ALA A 135 -46.87 8.66 -7.70
N ILE A 136 -47.09 8.10 -6.51
CA ILE A 136 -46.11 7.20 -5.86
C ILE A 136 -46.12 5.77 -6.47
N LEU A 137 -47.22 5.35 -7.11
CA LEU A 137 -47.36 4.03 -7.72
C LEU A 137 -47.24 4.05 -9.25
N THR A 138 -46.53 5.06 -9.81
CA THR A 138 -46.27 5.13 -11.27
C THR A 138 -45.15 4.17 -11.65
N ASP A 139 -45.21 3.65 -12.89
CA ASP A 139 -44.11 2.89 -13.49
C ASP A 139 -42.85 3.75 -13.67
N GLU A 140 -42.99 5.09 -13.84
CA GLU A 140 -41.90 6.05 -13.99
C GLU A 140 -40.98 6.06 -12.76
N GLY A 141 -41.53 6.00 -11.54
CA GLY A 141 -40.76 5.95 -10.31
C GLY A 141 -39.98 4.63 -10.15
N VAL A 142 -40.54 3.53 -10.64
CA VAL A 142 -39.86 2.23 -10.69
C VAL A 142 -38.72 2.28 -11.70
N GLU A 143 -38.96 2.82 -12.89
CA GLU A 143 -37.95 2.93 -13.94
C GLU A 143 -36.76 3.81 -13.51
N THR A 144 -37.03 4.95 -12.85
CA THR A 144 -35.98 5.85 -12.33
C THR A 144 -35.11 5.15 -11.31
N MET A 145 -35.70 4.38 -10.37
CA MET A 145 -34.95 3.60 -9.39
C MET A 145 -34.12 2.49 -10.05
N GLU A 146 -34.66 1.80 -11.05
CA GLU A 146 -33.93 0.77 -11.79
C GLU A 146 -32.75 1.35 -12.56
N ARG A 147 -32.92 2.52 -13.18
CA ARG A 147 -31.84 3.23 -13.87
C ARG A 147 -30.75 3.67 -12.90
N LEU A 148 -31.13 4.20 -11.73
CA LEU A 148 -30.19 4.57 -10.69
C LEU A 148 -29.38 3.35 -10.22
N ASN A 149 -30.07 2.25 -9.93
CA ASN A 149 -29.39 1.03 -9.49
C ASN A 149 -28.48 0.44 -10.55
N ARG A 150 -28.82 0.51 -11.84
CA ARG A 150 -27.95 0.08 -12.95
C ARG A 150 -26.69 0.94 -13.06
N ALA A 151 -26.84 2.26 -12.96
CA ALA A 151 -25.69 3.16 -13.01
C ALA A 151 -24.75 2.96 -11.81
N ILE A 152 -25.31 2.77 -10.61
CA ILE A 152 -24.53 2.44 -9.42
C ILE A 152 -23.82 1.10 -9.59
N ALA A 153 -24.50 0.06 -10.08
CA ALA A 153 -23.92 -1.27 -10.28
C ALA A 153 -22.75 -1.20 -11.28
N GLU A 154 -22.92 -0.49 -12.40
CA GLU A 154 -21.85 -0.32 -13.39
C GLU A 154 -20.63 0.38 -12.80
N MET A 155 -20.85 1.44 -12.01
CA MET A 155 -19.76 2.11 -11.32
C MET A 155 -19.07 1.19 -10.30
N GLN A 156 -19.84 0.39 -9.55
CA GLN A 156 -19.29 -0.60 -8.64
C GLN A 156 -18.46 -1.67 -9.35
N ASP A 157 -18.87 -2.10 -10.53
CA ASP A 157 -18.13 -3.07 -11.34
C ASP A 157 -16.76 -2.50 -11.76
N ILE A 158 -16.72 -1.22 -12.21
CA ILE A 158 -15.46 -0.54 -12.54
C ILE A 158 -14.55 -0.47 -11.30
N GLU A 159 -15.07 -0.04 -10.15
CA GLU A 159 -14.27 0.06 -8.92
C GLU A 159 -13.78 -1.29 -8.42
N ASN A 160 -14.59 -2.35 -8.54
CA ASN A 160 -14.17 -3.70 -8.20
C ASN A 160 -13.08 -4.24 -9.16
N GLU A 161 -13.13 -3.89 -10.44
CA GLU A 161 -12.08 -4.23 -11.40
C GLU A 161 -10.76 -3.55 -11.04
N ILE A 162 -10.79 -2.26 -10.67
CA ILE A 162 -9.63 -1.52 -10.17
C ILE A 162 -9.04 -2.21 -8.92
N LEU A 163 -9.89 -2.59 -7.95
CA LEU A 163 -9.42 -3.33 -6.76
C LEU A 163 -8.77 -4.66 -7.11
N ALA A 164 -9.35 -5.41 -8.05
CA ALA A 164 -8.80 -6.69 -8.49
C ALA A 164 -7.43 -6.49 -9.17
N GLU A 165 -7.28 -5.47 -9.99
CA GLU A 165 -6.01 -5.13 -10.65
C GLU A 165 -4.94 -4.74 -9.62
N LEU A 166 -5.25 -3.84 -8.69
CA LEU A 166 -4.36 -3.43 -7.60
C LEU A 166 -3.91 -4.62 -6.75
N SER A 167 -4.81 -5.55 -6.44
CA SER A 167 -4.48 -6.75 -5.65
C SER A 167 -3.54 -7.69 -6.42
N THR A 168 -3.71 -7.85 -7.73
CA THR A 168 -2.84 -8.68 -8.56
C THR A 168 -1.46 -8.06 -8.74
N GLU A 169 -1.36 -6.74 -8.87
CA GLU A 169 -0.09 -6.02 -8.92
C GLU A 169 0.69 -6.12 -7.61
N ALA A 170 0.01 -6.01 -6.46
CA ALA A 170 0.61 -6.23 -5.15
C ALA A 170 1.25 -7.60 -5.06
N ALA A 171 0.51 -8.66 -5.39
CA ALA A 171 0.99 -10.04 -5.35
C ALA A 171 2.20 -10.26 -6.28
N ARG A 172 2.19 -9.66 -7.48
CA ARG A 172 3.32 -9.74 -8.43
C ARG A 172 4.56 -9.00 -7.91
N THR A 173 4.38 -7.85 -7.29
CA THR A 173 5.47 -7.06 -6.72
C THR A 173 6.10 -7.80 -5.54
N GLU A 174 5.30 -8.33 -4.64
CA GLU A 174 5.75 -9.14 -3.51
C GLU A 174 6.53 -10.37 -3.98
N ALA A 175 6.02 -11.11 -4.97
CA ALA A 175 6.67 -12.27 -5.55
C ALA A 175 8.02 -11.98 -6.21
N ARG A 176 8.30 -10.74 -6.62
CA ARG A 176 9.59 -10.33 -7.20
C ARG A 176 10.54 -9.75 -6.16
N VAL A 177 10.04 -8.95 -5.24
CA VAL A 177 10.87 -8.21 -4.28
C VAL A 177 11.41 -9.12 -3.19
N LEU A 178 10.61 -10.05 -2.65
CA LEU A 178 11.04 -10.96 -1.59
C LEU A 178 12.25 -11.84 -1.98
N PRO A 179 12.29 -12.50 -3.16
CA PRO A 179 13.48 -13.25 -3.58
C PRO A 179 14.71 -12.37 -3.79
N LEU A 180 14.53 -11.15 -4.33
CA LEU A 180 15.62 -10.22 -4.53
C LEU A 180 16.24 -9.78 -3.20
N LEU A 181 15.42 -9.42 -2.21
CA LEU A 181 15.88 -9.09 -0.86
C LEU A 181 16.58 -10.28 -0.21
N GLY A 182 16.03 -11.48 -0.36
CA GLY A 182 16.65 -12.72 0.14
C GLY A 182 18.03 -12.98 -0.49
N ALA A 183 18.15 -12.86 -1.81
CA ALA A 183 19.41 -13.03 -2.52
C ALA A 183 20.45 -11.97 -2.09
N LEU A 184 20.04 -10.72 -1.92
CA LEU A 184 20.90 -9.64 -1.47
C LEU A 184 21.39 -9.86 -0.03
N PHE A 185 20.53 -10.35 0.84
CA PHE A 185 20.86 -10.70 2.22
C PHE A 185 21.87 -11.86 2.30
N VAL A 186 21.68 -12.91 1.49
CA VAL A 186 22.63 -14.03 1.39
C VAL A 186 24.00 -13.53 0.88
N LEU A 187 24.02 -12.66 -0.13
CA LEU A 187 25.23 -12.09 -0.67
C LEU A 187 25.97 -11.26 0.38
N LEU A 188 25.26 -10.52 1.22
CA LEU A 188 25.82 -9.73 2.32
C LEU A 188 26.45 -10.65 3.39
N ILE A 189 25.82 -11.75 3.75
CA ILE A 189 26.38 -12.75 4.67
C ILE A 189 27.66 -13.37 4.09
N LEU A 190 27.64 -13.75 2.81
CA LEU A 190 28.81 -14.33 2.14
C LEU A 190 29.97 -13.33 2.09
N ALA A 191 29.71 -12.06 1.80
CA ALA A 191 30.72 -11.00 1.80
C ALA A 191 31.32 -10.80 3.20
N MET A 192 30.48 -10.80 4.24
CA MET A 192 30.94 -10.68 5.62
C MET A 192 31.82 -11.86 6.05
N PHE A 193 31.40 -13.08 5.67
CA PHE A 193 32.20 -14.28 5.94
C PHE A 193 33.53 -14.32 5.19
N ALA A 194 33.54 -13.91 3.91
CA ALA A 194 34.76 -13.76 3.13
C ALA A 194 35.71 -12.73 3.74
N GLY A 195 35.15 -11.59 4.21
CA GLY A 195 35.91 -10.55 4.90
C GLY A 195 36.55 -11.05 6.19
N ALA A 196 35.80 -11.75 7.04
CA ALA A 196 36.31 -12.33 8.29
C ALA A 196 37.44 -13.35 8.03
N ARG A 197 37.30 -14.15 6.97
CA ARG A 197 38.38 -15.09 6.58
C ARG A 197 39.63 -14.38 6.05
N LEU A 198 39.48 -13.31 5.28
CA LEU A 198 40.62 -12.54 4.79
C LEU A 198 41.38 -11.83 5.92
N VAL A 199 40.66 -11.22 6.87
CA VAL A 199 41.26 -10.59 8.06
C VAL A 199 41.96 -11.62 8.90
N GLY A 200 41.36 -12.80 9.14
CA GLY A 200 41.97 -13.88 9.88
C GLY A 200 43.25 -14.43 9.22
N ARG A 201 43.32 -14.50 7.88
CA ARG A 201 44.51 -14.90 7.15
C ARG A 201 45.63 -13.83 7.24
N ALA A 202 45.27 -12.55 7.12
CA ALA A 202 46.25 -11.46 7.25
C ALA A 202 46.89 -11.43 8.66
N ALA A 203 46.05 -11.56 9.71
CA ALA A 203 46.53 -11.61 11.10
C ALA A 203 47.46 -12.79 11.37
N ARG A 204 47.18 -13.97 10.79
CA ARG A 204 48.05 -15.15 10.91
C ARG A 204 49.40 -14.92 10.18
N ALA A 205 49.39 -14.37 8.97
CA ALA A 205 50.58 -14.06 8.21
C ALA A 205 51.49 -13.06 8.94
N GLU A 206 50.90 -12.03 9.57
CA GLU A 206 51.63 -11.06 10.38
C GLU A 206 52.23 -11.71 11.64
N ALA A 207 51.49 -12.59 12.32
CA ALA A 207 51.99 -13.33 13.49
C ALA A 207 53.15 -14.31 13.13
N GLU A 208 53.05 -15.01 11.99
CA GLU A 208 54.12 -15.88 11.48
C GLU A 208 55.37 -15.08 11.09
N ALA A 209 55.22 -13.93 10.44
CA ALA A 209 56.30 -13.06 10.10
C ALA A 209 57.03 -12.50 11.35
N ALA A 210 56.27 -12.07 12.35
CA ALA A 210 56.84 -11.60 13.63
C ALA A 210 57.59 -12.72 14.36
N GLN A 211 57.05 -13.95 14.37
CA GLN A 211 57.70 -15.10 15.00
C GLN A 211 58.97 -15.49 14.24
N ALA A 212 58.96 -15.47 12.91
CA ALA A 212 60.17 -15.70 12.08
C ALA A 212 61.28 -14.68 12.35
N ALA A 213 60.92 -13.40 12.50
CA ALA A 213 61.86 -12.35 12.83
C ALA A 213 62.57 -12.56 14.20
N VAL A 214 61.79 -12.94 15.23
CA VAL A 214 62.33 -13.26 16.56
C VAL A 214 63.27 -14.46 16.51
N VAL A 215 62.93 -15.49 15.76
CA VAL A 215 63.81 -16.70 15.62
C VAL A 215 65.10 -16.34 14.84
N SER A 216 65.00 -15.50 13.81
CA SER A 216 66.15 -15.01 13.04
C SER A 216 67.12 -14.20 13.94
N GLU A 217 66.60 -13.27 14.73
CA GLU A 217 67.41 -12.48 15.67
C GLU A 217 68.08 -13.33 16.75
N ALA A 218 67.39 -14.32 17.27
CA ALA A 218 67.95 -15.29 18.24
C ALA A 218 69.08 -16.14 17.63
N ARG A 219 68.96 -16.55 16.35
CA ARG A 219 70.02 -17.24 15.60
C ARG A 219 71.24 -16.35 15.38
N ASP A 220 71.05 -15.13 14.93
CA ASP A 220 72.12 -14.19 14.69
C ASP A 220 72.90 -13.90 15.98
N ARG A 221 72.23 -13.76 17.12
CA ARG A 221 72.89 -13.63 18.43
C ARG A 221 73.67 -14.87 18.83
N ALA A 222 73.08 -16.07 18.63
CA ALA A 222 73.77 -17.33 18.91
C ALA A 222 75.03 -17.50 18.05
N ASP A 223 75.00 -17.15 16.76
CA ASP A 223 76.12 -17.22 15.86
C ASP A 223 77.24 -16.21 16.23
N LEU A 224 76.85 -14.99 16.65
CA LEU A 224 77.82 -14.00 17.17
C LEU A 224 78.57 -14.52 18.44
N LEU A 225 77.79 -15.06 19.39
CA LEU A 225 78.34 -15.66 20.63
C LEU A 225 79.26 -16.86 20.35
N ALA A 226 78.88 -17.73 19.41
CA ALA A 226 79.69 -18.85 18.98
C ALA A 226 81.00 -18.39 18.31
N ARG A 227 81.00 -17.39 17.51
CA ARG A 227 82.20 -16.79 16.90
C ARG A 227 83.10 -16.16 17.95
N GLU A 228 82.57 -15.44 18.93
CA GLU A 228 83.32 -14.82 20.00
C GLU A 228 83.94 -15.86 20.92
N LEU A 229 83.21 -16.91 21.28
CA LEU A 229 83.72 -18.06 22.05
C LEU A 229 84.87 -18.77 21.31
N ASN A 230 84.71 -19.00 20.00
CA ASN A 230 85.72 -19.68 19.20
C ASN A 230 87.02 -18.82 19.09
N HIS A 231 86.82 -17.49 19.01
CA HIS A 231 87.96 -16.53 18.98
C HIS A 231 88.70 -16.52 20.36
N ARG A 232 87.95 -16.52 21.47
CA ARG A 232 88.56 -16.61 22.84
C ARG A 232 89.28 -17.94 23.12
N VAL A 233 88.65 -19.01 22.68
CA VAL A 233 89.28 -20.35 22.80
C VAL A 233 90.59 -20.43 21.99
N LYS A 234 90.61 -19.91 20.76
CA LYS A 234 91.78 -19.88 19.90
C LYS A 234 92.91 -19.02 20.49
N ASN A 235 92.60 -17.91 21.14
CA ASN A 235 93.54 -17.06 21.81
C ASN A 235 94.09 -17.68 23.13
N LEU A 236 93.36 -18.52 23.79
CA LEU A 236 93.79 -19.24 25.00
C LEU A 236 94.77 -20.40 24.70
N PHE A 237 94.77 -20.97 23.51
CA PHE A 237 95.66 -22.04 23.07
C PHE A 237 96.87 -21.51 22.21
N ALA A 238 96.95 -20.20 21.92
CA ALA A 238 97.98 -19.60 21.12
C ALA A 238 99.02 -18.82 21.97
N GLY A 239 98.92 -18.77 23.30
CA GLY A 239 99.88 -18.30 24.31
C GLY A 239 100.39 -19.42 25.13
#